data_d70c0c95dab4d842013774c9fcae376a
#
_entry.id   d70c0c95dab4d842013774c9fcae376a
#
_cell.length_a   1.000
_cell.length_b   1.000
_cell.length_c   1.000
_cell.angle_alpha   90.00
_cell.angle_beta   90.00
_cell.angle_gamma   90.00
#
_symmetry.space_group_name_H-M   'P 1'
#
loop_
_entity.id
_entity.type
_entity.pdbx_description
1 polymer ?
#
loop_
_entity_poly.entity_id
_entity_poly.type
_entity_poly.pdbx_seq_one_letter_code
_entity_poly.pdbx_strand_id
1 'polypeptide(L)'
;NNRLSMELAMLWPEPITLSLDNVRLEPLSKDHLDDLITAVNDGQLYDHWYTSIPEPKDMDAEITRRLNLQNDKSMLPFAVISLSNNRAVGMTTYMNIDQENRRVEIGSTWYAKSVQRTSLNTECKLMLLEHAFEKLDCICVEFRTHFMNHQSRRGIERLGARLDGILSLIHIS
;
A
#
# COMPACT_ATOMS: atom_id res chain seq x y z
N ASN A 1 -5.28 34.11 2.26
CA ASN A 1 -5.94 32.79 2.24
C ASN A 1 -5.55 31.92 1.05
N ASN A 2 -5.19 32.53 -0.11
CA ASN A 2 -4.80 31.74 -1.30
C ASN A 2 -3.42 31.05 -1.18
N ARG A 3 -2.53 31.57 -0.35
CA ARG A 3 -1.17 31.02 -0.21
C ARG A 3 -1.16 29.73 0.63
N LEU A 4 -1.95 29.70 1.71
CA LEU A 4 -2.14 28.49 2.53
C LEU A 4 -2.86 27.36 1.78
N SER A 5 -3.85 27.69 0.94
CA SER A 5 -4.53 26.68 0.12
C SER A 5 -3.67 26.18 -1.04
N MET A 6 -2.74 27.00 -1.57
CA MET A 6 -1.76 26.54 -2.56
C MET A 6 -0.65 25.68 -1.92
N GLU A 7 -0.19 26.01 -0.70
CA GLU A 7 0.79 25.18 0.03
C GLU A 7 0.18 23.83 0.45
N LEU A 8 -1.08 23.78 0.87
CA LEU A 8 -1.82 22.53 1.13
C LEU A 8 -2.06 21.70 -0.15
N ALA A 9 -2.27 22.35 -1.29
CA ALA A 9 -2.44 21.65 -2.58
C ALA A 9 -1.14 21.00 -3.09
N MET A 10 0.02 21.43 -2.62
CA MET A 10 1.34 20.86 -2.97
C MET A 10 1.73 19.66 -2.12
N LEU A 11 0.99 19.32 -1.07
CA LEU A 11 1.38 18.28 -0.07
C LEU A 11 0.70 16.92 -0.27
N TRP A 12 -0.25 16.76 -1.20
CA TRP A 12 -1.10 15.57 -1.29
C TRP A 12 -0.91 14.72 -2.54
N PRO A 13 -0.77 13.42 -2.29
CA PRO A 13 0.51 12.84 -1.90
C PRO A 13 1.42 12.85 -3.12
N GLU A 14 2.56 13.45 -3.00
CA GLU A 14 3.61 13.39 -4.03
C GLU A 14 4.44 12.13 -3.87
N PRO A 15 4.99 11.58 -4.96
CA PRO A 15 5.93 10.47 -4.89
C PRO A 15 7.09 10.78 -3.95
N ILE A 16 7.31 9.91 -2.99
CA ILE A 16 8.33 10.06 -1.95
C ILE A 16 8.96 8.72 -1.64
N THR A 17 10.21 8.74 -1.19
CA THR A 17 10.89 7.58 -0.63
C THR A 17 10.86 7.67 0.90
N LEU A 18 10.41 6.60 1.55
CA LEU A 18 10.40 6.44 3.00
C LEU A 18 11.32 5.29 3.38
N SER A 19 12.07 5.40 4.46
CA SER A 19 13.01 4.37 4.88
C SER A 19 13.03 4.20 6.38
N LEU A 20 13.12 2.95 6.81
CA LEU A 20 13.31 2.53 8.18
C LEU A 20 14.40 1.45 8.23
N ASP A 21 14.59 0.77 9.36
CA ASP A 21 15.74 -0.09 9.62
C ASP A 21 15.94 -1.22 8.60
N ASN A 22 14.88 -1.90 8.19
CA ASN A 22 14.96 -3.09 7.34
C ASN A 22 14.32 -2.93 5.96
N VAL A 23 13.62 -1.81 5.72
CA VAL A 23 12.80 -1.62 4.54
C VAL A 23 12.81 -0.18 4.06
N ARG A 24 12.74 -0.03 2.73
CA ARG A 24 12.52 1.24 2.05
C ARG A 24 11.28 1.13 1.17
N LEU A 25 10.43 2.14 1.21
CA LEU A 25 9.32 2.32 0.27
C LEU A 25 9.78 3.30 -0.81
N GLU A 26 9.82 2.84 -2.04
CA GLU A 26 10.15 3.68 -3.19
C GLU A 26 8.92 3.91 -4.06
N PRO A 27 8.79 5.06 -4.72
CA PRO A 27 7.77 5.24 -5.74
C PRO A 27 7.81 4.10 -6.75
N LEU A 28 6.66 3.46 -7.00
CA LEU A 28 6.58 2.34 -7.92
C LEU A 28 7.01 2.77 -9.33
N SER A 29 7.82 1.96 -9.98
CA SER A 29 8.23 2.14 -11.38
C SER A 29 8.32 0.82 -12.11
N LYS A 30 8.46 0.86 -13.43
CA LYS A 30 8.68 -0.33 -14.28
C LYS A 30 10.01 -1.04 -13.97
N ASP A 31 10.98 -0.34 -13.40
CA ASP A 31 12.28 -0.92 -13.05
C ASP A 31 12.17 -2.00 -11.96
N HIS A 32 11.05 -2.00 -11.21
CA HIS A 32 10.79 -3.01 -10.18
C HIS A 32 10.18 -4.31 -10.73
N LEU A 33 9.89 -4.39 -12.05
CA LEU A 33 9.11 -5.49 -12.64
C LEU A 33 9.72 -6.87 -12.36
N ASP A 34 10.99 -7.07 -12.65
CA ASP A 34 11.66 -8.38 -12.53
C ASP A 34 11.72 -8.84 -11.07
N ASP A 35 11.97 -7.93 -10.16
CA ASP A 35 11.98 -8.22 -8.73
C ASP A 35 10.58 -8.59 -8.22
N LEU A 36 9.55 -7.86 -8.67
CA LEU A 36 8.16 -8.12 -8.27
C LEU A 36 7.62 -9.43 -8.86
N ILE A 37 8.02 -9.80 -10.07
CA ILE A 37 7.73 -11.14 -10.64
C ILE A 37 8.37 -12.22 -9.77
N THR A 38 9.61 -12.05 -9.37
CA THR A 38 10.31 -12.98 -8.46
C THR A 38 9.59 -13.05 -7.10
N ALA A 39 9.21 -11.91 -6.54
CA ALA A 39 8.56 -11.82 -5.24
C ALA A 39 7.18 -12.49 -5.22
N VAL A 40 6.36 -12.34 -6.28
CA VAL A 40 5.02 -12.94 -6.32
C VAL A 40 5.06 -14.45 -6.50
N ASN A 41 6.11 -14.96 -7.16
CA ASN A 41 6.35 -16.41 -7.27
C ASN A 41 6.80 -17.05 -5.95
N ASP A 42 7.40 -16.27 -5.06
CA ASP A 42 7.77 -16.72 -3.73
C ASP A 42 6.51 -16.98 -2.89
N GLY A 43 6.07 -18.24 -2.86
CA GLY A 43 4.88 -18.72 -2.17
C GLY A 43 3.60 -18.70 -3.01
N GLN A 44 3.70 -18.50 -4.33
CA GLN A 44 2.54 -18.53 -5.26
C GLN A 44 1.36 -17.67 -4.73
N LEU A 45 1.65 -16.42 -4.41
CA LEU A 45 0.74 -15.52 -3.67
C LEU A 45 -0.58 -15.27 -4.40
N TYR A 46 -0.60 -15.43 -5.72
CA TYR A 46 -1.77 -15.26 -6.59
C TYR A 46 -2.81 -16.37 -6.47
N ASP A 47 -2.47 -17.51 -5.85
CA ASP A 47 -3.40 -18.64 -5.69
C ASP A 47 -4.45 -18.43 -4.59
N HIS A 48 -4.37 -17.34 -3.84
CA HIS A 48 -5.31 -17.04 -2.77
C HIS A 48 -6.57 -16.36 -3.31
N TRP A 49 -7.70 -17.06 -3.36
CA TRP A 49 -8.99 -16.60 -3.90
C TRP A 49 -9.53 -15.31 -3.27
N TYR A 50 -9.10 -14.97 -2.06
CA TYR A 50 -9.54 -13.76 -1.33
C TYR A 50 -8.60 -12.55 -1.52
N THR A 51 -7.63 -12.64 -2.41
CA THR A 51 -6.68 -11.56 -2.69
C THR A 51 -6.64 -11.27 -4.19
N SER A 52 -6.36 -10.02 -4.54
CA SER A 52 -6.17 -9.58 -5.93
C SER A 52 -4.67 -9.40 -6.22
N ILE A 53 -3.86 -10.40 -5.88
CA ILE A 53 -2.42 -10.40 -6.17
C ILE A 53 -2.25 -10.86 -7.62
N PRO A 54 -1.50 -10.11 -8.47
CA PRO A 54 -1.35 -10.44 -9.88
C PRO A 54 -0.54 -11.72 -10.07
N GLU A 55 -0.85 -12.47 -11.12
CA GLU A 55 0.03 -13.53 -11.61
C GLU A 55 1.32 -12.91 -12.19
N PRO A 56 2.43 -13.66 -12.27
CA PRO A 56 3.69 -13.18 -12.86
C PRO A 56 3.52 -12.55 -14.24
N LYS A 57 2.70 -13.17 -15.10
CA LYS A 57 2.43 -12.68 -16.46
C LYS A 57 1.67 -11.35 -16.50
N ASP A 58 0.92 -11.05 -15.44
CA ASP A 58 0.06 -9.86 -15.34
C ASP A 58 0.73 -8.72 -14.55
N MET A 59 1.94 -8.93 -14.03
CA MET A 59 2.63 -7.96 -13.17
C MET A 59 2.89 -6.63 -13.88
N ASP A 60 3.29 -6.67 -15.15
CA ASP A 60 3.52 -5.44 -15.94
C ASP A 60 2.23 -4.63 -16.11
N ALA A 61 1.13 -5.31 -16.39
CA ALA A 61 -0.19 -4.67 -16.50
C ALA A 61 -0.64 -4.07 -15.16
N GLU A 62 -0.39 -4.76 -14.04
CA GLU A 62 -0.71 -4.25 -12.70
C GLU A 62 0.12 -3.02 -12.32
N ILE A 63 1.42 -3.02 -12.60
CA ILE A 63 2.26 -1.83 -12.41
C ILE A 63 1.71 -0.66 -13.24
N THR A 64 1.40 -0.90 -14.52
CA THR A 64 0.83 0.11 -15.42
C THR A 64 -0.48 0.66 -14.86
N ARG A 65 -1.38 -0.21 -14.40
CA ARG A 65 -2.65 0.18 -13.79
C ARG A 65 -2.46 1.10 -12.59
N ARG A 66 -1.55 0.75 -11.67
CA ARG A 66 -1.25 1.58 -10.49
C ARG A 66 -0.65 2.92 -10.85
N LEU A 67 0.26 2.97 -11.83
CA LEU A 67 0.85 4.22 -12.30
C LEU A 67 -0.17 5.14 -13.00
N ASN A 68 -1.13 4.59 -13.73
CA ASN A 68 -2.24 5.35 -14.30
C ASN A 68 -3.11 5.98 -13.19
N LEU A 69 -3.44 5.21 -12.13
CA LEU A 69 -4.17 5.73 -10.97
C LEU A 69 -3.36 6.77 -10.18
N GLN A 70 -2.03 6.68 -10.19
CA GLN A 70 -1.18 7.74 -9.65
C GLN A 70 -1.29 9.02 -10.46
N ASN A 71 -1.28 8.94 -11.80
CA ASN A 71 -1.48 10.10 -12.66
C ASN A 71 -2.84 10.76 -12.43
N ASP A 72 -3.87 9.97 -12.15
CA ASP A 72 -5.21 10.44 -11.78
C ASP A 72 -5.31 10.95 -10.32
N LYS A 73 -4.21 10.92 -9.57
CA LYS A 73 -4.12 11.31 -8.15
C LYS A 73 -5.03 10.53 -7.20
N SER A 74 -5.52 9.37 -7.61
CA SER A 74 -6.36 8.50 -6.79
C SER A 74 -5.56 7.46 -6.00
N MET A 75 -4.29 7.26 -6.37
CA MET A 75 -3.39 6.28 -5.79
C MET A 75 -1.95 6.81 -5.71
N LEU A 76 -1.22 6.43 -4.68
CA LEU A 76 0.23 6.57 -4.61
C LEU A 76 0.85 5.21 -4.29
N PRO A 77 1.29 4.45 -5.31
CA PRO A 77 1.84 3.12 -5.13
C PRO A 77 3.32 3.14 -4.80
N PHE A 78 3.75 2.20 -3.97
CA PHE A 78 5.14 1.98 -3.58
C PHE A 78 5.59 0.56 -3.90
N ALA A 79 6.83 0.45 -4.34
CA ALA A 79 7.59 -0.79 -4.26
C ALA A 79 8.20 -0.92 -2.86
N VAL A 80 8.10 -2.10 -2.28
CA VAL A 80 8.68 -2.42 -0.97
C VAL A 80 10.05 -3.04 -1.17
N ILE A 81 11.10 -2.32 -0.80
CA ILE A 81 12.49 -2.76 -0.97
C ILE A 81 13.02 -3.31 0.34
N SER A 82 13.43 -4.56 0.34
CA SER A 82 14.16 -5.15 1.47
C SER A 82 15.59 -4.64 1.48
N LEU A 83 16.03 -4.03 2.59
CA LEU A 83 17.39 -3.50 2.70
C LEU A 83 18.45 -4.59 2.84
N SER A 84 18.06 -5.83 3.16
CA SER A 84 19.00 -6.95 3.26
C SER A 84 19.63 -7.36 1.93
N ASN A 85 18.90 -7.15 0.82
CA ASN A 85 19.36 -7.53 -0.53
C ASN A 85 19.11 -6.45 -1.59
N ASN A 86 18.53 -5.32 -1.18
CA ASN A 86 18.16 -4.18 -2.04
C ASN A 86 17.24 -4.56 -3.21
N ARG A 87 16.32 -5.49 -3.01
CA ARG A 87 15.38 -5.95 -4.02
C ARG A 87 13.93 -5.64 -3.62
N ALA A 88 13.08 -5.42 -4.63
CA ALA A 88 11.64 -5.26 -4.39
C ALA A 88 11.03 -6.61 -4.00
N VAL A 89 10.39 -6.65 -2.84
CA VAL A 89 9.80 -7.85 -2.24
C VAL A 89 8.28 -7.75 -2.05
N GLY A 90 7.67 -6.73 -2.59
CA GLY A 90 6.23 -6.53 -2.51
C GLY A 90 5.79 -5.14 -2.96
N MET A 91 4.51 -4.87 -2.80
CA MET A 91 3.90 -3.56 -3.07
C MET A 91 2.96 -3.16 -1.94
N THR A 92 2.85 -1.86 -1.75
CA THR A 92 1.84 -1.25 -0.87
C THR A 92 1.43 0.10 -1.44
N THR A 93 0.33 0.68 -0.96
CA THR A 93 -0.27 1.81 -1.66
C THR A 93 -1.08 2.68 -0.72
N TYR A 94 -1.01 4.01 -0.91
CA TYR A 94 -2.13 4.88 -0.57
C TYR A 94 -3.15 4.81 -1.70
N MET A 95 -4.39 4.54 -1.38
CA MET A 95 -5.49 4.45 -2.34
C MET A 95 -6.72 5.17 -1.80
N ASN A 96 -7.74 5.33 -2.65
CA ASN A 96 -8.95 6.08 -2.30
C ASN A 96 -8.62 7.43 -1.64
N ILE A 97 -7.69 8.14 -2.25
CA ILE A 97 -7.15 9.41 -1.75
C ILE A 97 -8.25 10.46 -1.81
N ASP A 98 -8.60 11.01 -0.66
CA ASP A 98 -9.59 12.06 -0.49
C ASP A 98 -8.93 13.25 0.20
N GLN A 99 -8.36 14.13 -0.61
CA GLN A 99 -7.64 15.31 -0.14
C GLN A 99 -8.58 16.28 0.58
N GLU A 100 -9.81 16.45 0.09
CA GLU A 100 -10.78 17.37 0.66
C GLU A 100 -11.14 17.00 2.09
N ASN A 101 -11.32 15.70 2.36
CA ASN A 101 -11.62 15.17 3.68
C ASN A 101 -10.37 14.68 4.44
N ARG A 102 -9.18 14.93 3.92
CA ARG A 102 -7.88 14.55 4.52
C ARG A 102 -7.85 13.08 4.95
N ARG A 103 -8.23 12.19 4.01
CA ARG A 103 -8.33 10.75 4.23
C ARG A 103 -7.55 9.98 3.18
N VAL A 104 -6.94 8.88 3.60
CA VAL A 104 -6.33 7.90 2.71
C VAL A 104 -6.66 6.50 3.20
N GLU A 105 -6.62 5.54 2.29
CA GLU A 105 -6.64 4.12 2.60
C GLU A 105 -5.25 3.54 2.35
N ILE A 106 -4.73 2.74 3.27
CA ILE A 106 -3.54 1.92 3.05
C ILE A 106 -4.03 0.53 2.66
N GLY A 107 -3.71 0.12 1.45
CA GLY A 107 -4.21 -1.14 0.91
C GLY A 107 -3.45 -1.63 -0.30
N SER A 108 -4.05 -2.60 -0.99
CA SER A 108 -3.43 -3.31 -2.12
C SER A 108 -2.01 -3.78 -1.80
N THR A 109 -1.82 -4.30 -0.58
CA THR A 109 -0.53 -4.65 0.00
C THR A 109 -0.30 -6.15 -0.09
N TRP A 110 0.87 -6.53 -0.59
CA TRP A 110 1.34 -7.91 -0.55
C TRP A 110 2.86 -7.95 -0.43
N TYR A 111 3.38 -9.04 0.12
CA TYR A 111 4.81 -9.28 0.34
C TYR A 111 5.16 -10.71 -0.04
N ALA A 112 6.36 -10.91 -0.60
CA ALA A 112 6.94 -12.23 -0.84
C ALA A 112 6.87 -13.11 0.41
N LYS A 113 6.67 -14.40 0.24
CA LYS A 113 6.50 -15.35 1.33
C LYS A 113 7.65 -15.31 2.32
N SER A 114 8.88 -15.23 1.82
CA SER A 114 10.10 -15.22 2.62
C SER A 114 10.22 -14.04 3.60
N VAL A 115 9.58 -12.90 3.30
CA VAL A 115 9.61 -11.71 4.17
C VAL A 115 8.35 -11.55 5.02
N GLN A 116 7.36 -12.44 4.86
CA GLN A 116 6.18 -12.47 5.74
C GLN A 116 6.59 -12.92 7.16
N ARG A 117 5.85 -12.40 8.17
CA ARG A 117 6.11 -12.64 9.60
C ARG A 117 7.45 -12.09 10.10
N THR A 118 8.05 -11.16 9.36
CA THR A 118 9.16 -10.34 9.82
C THR A 118 8.65 -8.96 10.26
N SER A 119 9.56 -8.08 10.72
CA SER A 119 9.22 -6.67 11.06
C SER A 119 8.81 -5.84 9.84
N LEU A 120 9.16 -6.28 8.62
CA LEU A 120 9.02 -5.52 7.39
C LEU A 120 7.60 -4.96 7.17
N ASN A 121 6.55 -5.78 7.34
CA ASN A 121 5.17 -5.34 7.20
C ASN A 121 4.79 -4.25 8.23
N THR A 122 5.26 -4.40 9.48
CA THR A 122 5.01 -3.43 10.55
C THR A 122 5.73 -2.12 10.25
N GLU A 123 6.98 -2.17 9.82
CA GLU A 123 7.76 -1.00 9.44
C GLU A 123 7.13 -0.24 8.26
N CYS A 124 6.68 -0.95 7.21
CA CYS A 124 5.97 -0.34 6.09
C CYS A 124 4.73 0.42 6.55
N LYS A 125 3.89 -0.21 7.36
CA LYS A 125 2.67 0.43 7.87
C LYS A 125 2.97 1.61 8.78
N LEU A 126 3.99 1.50 9.63
CA LEU A 126 4.42 2.59 10.51
C LEU A 126 4.86 3.81 9.71
N MET A 127 5.72 3.64 8.71
CA MET A 127 6.16 4.73 7.83
C MET A 127 5.00 5.40 7.10
N LEU A 128 4.06 4.61 6.58
CA LEU A 128 2.89 5.15 5.88
C LEU A 128 1.96 5.89 6.84
N LEU A 129 1.73 5.38 8.05
CA LEU A 129 0.92 6.05 9.07
C LEU A 129 1.57 7.37 9.53
N GLU A 130 2.87 7.35 9.83
CA GLU A 130 3.62 8.54 10.22
C GLU A 130 3.56 9.60 9.12
N HIS A 131 3.83 9.22 7.87
CA HIS A 131 3.74 10.13 6.74
C HIS A 131 2.33 10.69 6.55
N ALA A 132 1.29 9.85 6.67
CA ALA A 132 -0.09 10.28 6.52
C ALA A 132 -0.50 11.31 7.60
N PHE A 133 -0.19 11.05 8.86
CA PHE A 133 -0.60 11.94 9.95
C PHE A 133 0.31 13.15 10.11
N GLU A 134 1.65 12.97 10.00
CA GLU A 134 2.61 14.03 10.31
C GLU A 134 2.94 14.94 9.11
N LYS A 135 2.83 14.42 7.88
CA LYS A 135 3.19 15.16 6.66
C LYS A 135 2.00 15.53 5.81
N LEU A 136 1.04 14.62 5.65
CA LEU A 136 -0.16 14.86 4.86
C LEU A 136 -1.31 15.45 5.68
N ASP A 137 -1.15 15.60 7.00
CA ASP A 137 -2.17 16.11 7.92
C ASP A 137 -3.51 15.37 7.78
N CYS A 138 -3.45 14.05 7.54
CA CYS A 138 -4.64 13.21 7.49
C CYS A 138 -5.36 13.19 8.84
N ILE A 139 -6.67 13.23 8.82
CA ILE A 139 -7.50 13.04 10.02
C ILE A 139 -8.01 11.60 10.15
N CYS A 140 -7.89 10.83 9.07
CA CYS A 140 -8.32 9.43 9.04
C CYS A 140 -7.45 8.62 8.07
N VAL A 141 -6.99 7.46 8.52
CA VAL A 141 -6.36 6.44 7.68
C VAL A 141 -7.16 5.16 7.81
N GLU A 142 -7.59 4.62 6.68
CA GLU A 142 -8.40 3.40 6.62
C GLU A 142 -7.57 2.20 6.18
N PHE A 143 -7.98 1.03 6.66
CA PHE A 143 -7.53 -0.27 6.16
C PHE A 143 -8.75 -1.10 5.80
N ARG A 144 -8.71 -1.73 4.62
CA ARG A 144 -9.72 -2.71 4.21
C ARG A 144 -9.05 -4.04 3.92
N THR A 145 -9.66 -5.12 4.40
CA THR A 145 -9.19 -6.46 4.12
C THR A 145 -10.37 -7.43 4.12
N HIS A 146 -10.24 -8.51 3.37
CA HIS A 146 -11.26 -9.54 3.36
C HIS A 146 -11.44 -10.11 4.77
N PHE A 147 -12.69 -10.33 5.19
CA PHE A 147 -12.97 -10.72 6.58
C PHE A 147 -12.32 -12.06 6.96
N MET A 148 -12.12 -12.97 6.00
CA MET A 148 -11.39 -14.23 6.18
C MET A 148 -9.87 -14.07 6.28
N ASN A 149 -9.32 -12.91 5.93
CA ASN A 149 -7.88 -12.64 6.02
C ASN A 149 -7.49 -12.29 7.46
N HIS A 150 -7.53 -13.29 8.34
CA HIS A 150 -7.22 -13.14 9.76
C HIS A 150 -5.79 -12.65 10.03
N GLN A 151 -4.84 -12.98 9.15
CA GLN A 151 -3.45 -12.53 9.28
C GLN A 151 -3.36 -11.02 9.09
N SER A 152 -4.00 -10.48 8.05
CA SER A 152 -4.04 -9.05 7.79
C SER A 152 -4.78 -8.30 8.90
N ARG A 153 -5.93 -8.80 9.34
CA ARG A 153 -6.70 -8.20 10.45
C ARG A 153 -5.86 -8.06 11.71
N ARG A 154 -5.23 -9.15 12.18
CA ARG A 154 -4.35 -9.10 13.36
C ARG A 154 -3.17 -8.15 13.19
N GLY A 155 -2.62 -8.04 11.97
CA GLY A 155 -1.55 -7.09 11.66
C GLY A 155 -2.00 -5.64 11.81
N ILE A 156 -3.21 -5.32 11.35
CA ILE A 156 -3.82 -3.99 11.43
C ILE A 156 -4.20 -3.64 12.88
N GLU A 157 -4.84 -4.57 13.60
CA GLU A 157 -5.25 -4.37 14.99
C GLU A 157 -4.05 -4.13 15.93
N ARG A 158 -2.91 -4.80 15.70
CA ARG A 158 -1.68 -4.58 16.48
C ARG A 158 -1.10 -3.16 16.36
N LEU A 159 -1.46 -2.42 15.31
CA LEU A 159 -1.09 -1.03 15.13
C LEU A 159 -2.03 -0.06 15.86
N GLY A 160 -3.02 -0.59 16.60
CA GLY A 160 -4.00 0.21 17.31
C GLY A 160 -5.23 0.59 16.49
N ALA A 161 -5.36 0.08 15.26
CA ALA A 161 -6.55 0.29 14.45
C ALA A 161 -7.77 -0.41 15.06
N ARG A 162 -8.93 0.23 14.98
CA ARG A 162 -10.20 -0.28 15.46
C ARG A 162 -11.03 -0.79 14.30
N LEU A 163 -11.74 -1.90 14.50
CA LEU A 163 -12.70 -2.41 13.55
C LEU A 163 -13.96 -1.52 13.55
N ASP A 164 -14.21 -0.80 12.45
CA ASP A 164 -15.38 0.05 12.31
C ASP A 164 -16.59 -0.72 11.79
N GLY A 165 -16.36 -1.79 11.01
CA GLY A 165 -17.45 -2.59 10.50
C GLY A 165 -17.04 -3.67 9.51
N ILE A 166 -18.00 -4.50 9.12
CA ILE A 166 -17.90 -5.50 8.07
C ILE A 166 -18.78 -5.04 6.93
N LEU A 167 -18.18 -4.75 5.76
CA LEU A 167 -18.92 -4.38 4.56
C LEU A 167 -19.54 -5.63 3.94
N SER A 168 -20.86 -5.59 3.77
CA SER A 168 -21.61 -6.60 3.05
C SER A 168 -22.07 -6.04 1.70
N LEU A 169 -21.68 -6.68 0.61
CA LEU A 169 -22.19 -6.35 -0.71
C LEU A 169 -23.50 -7.11 -0.92
N ILE A 170 -24.63 -6.40 -0.91
CA ILE A 170 -25.93 -6.95 -1.28
C ILE A 170 -26.10 -6.71 -2.78
N HIS A 171 -26.03 -7.79 -3.56
CA HIS A 171 -26.47 -7.74 -4.95
C HIS A 171 -28.00 -7.86 -4.98
N ILE A 172 -28.67 -6.77 -5.33
CA ILE A 172 -30.09 -6.81 -5.69
C ILE A 172 -30.12 -7.16 -7.18
N SER A 173 -30.52 -8.38 -7.48
CA SER A 173 -30.83 -8.84 -8.83
C SER A 173 -32.19 -8.34 -9.28
#